data_88238b7a72381078f49ec21f0e43a020
#
_entry.id   88238b7a72381078f49ec21f0e43a020
#
_cell.length_a   1.000
_cell.length_b   1.000
_cell.length_c   1.000
_cell.angle_alpha   90.00
_cell.angle_beta   90.00
_cell.angle_gamma   90.00
#
_symmetry.space_group_name_H-M   'P 1'
#
loop_
_entity.id
_entity.type
_entity.pdbx_description
1 polymer ?
#
loop_
_entity_poly.entity_id
_entity_poly.type
_entity_poly.pdbx_seq_one_letter_code
_entity_poly.pdbx_strand_id
1 'polypeptide(L)'
;MINNSHNKYIIFILLQSFLYGLGNPLTKIAFASITPLWCLAFRFGLAFSLFAIFFATRLRKQLQVLSASQYLPAGLCMASAYISCNLALEGTTATNVGFIMSLSVIFAPLLSIIVLQRPYKLSHLPIQLLVIFGMYLLCSNGGTFSFNQGDLWALLTAVSVAGALVFGEKSLKATDAIT
;
A
#
# COMPACT_ATOMS: atom_id res chain seq x y z
N MET A 1 28.95 -19.24 -1.80
CA MET A 1 27.68 -19.99 -1.85
C MET A 1 26.57 -19.01 -1.47
N ILE A 2 25.93 -18.36 -2.44
CA ILE A 2 24.80 -17.45 -2.21
C ILE A 2 23.61 -18.33 -1.85
N ASN A 3 23.12 -18.11 -0.65
CA ASN A 3 22.18 -18.95 0.07
C ASN A 3 20.87 -19.14 -0.73
N ASN A 4 20.55 -20.38 -1.07
CA ASN A 4 19.38 -20.78 -1.90
C ASN A 4 18.03 -20.27 -1.32
N SER A 5 17.99 -19.95 -0.03
CA SER A 5 16.86 -19.31 0.67
C SER A 5 16.67 -17.85 0.24
N HIS A 6 17.74 -17.09 0.08
CA HIS A 6 17.67 -15.66 -0.27
C HIS A 6 17.07 -15.46 -1.66
N ASN A 7 17.44 -16.32 -2.62
CA ASN A 7 16.92 -16.26 -3.99
C ASN A 7 15.41 -16.55 -4.05
N LYS A 8 14.89 -17.44 -3.21
CA LYS A 8 13.46 -17.71 -3.14
C LYS A 8 12.65 -16.48 -2.69
N TYR A 9 13.13 -15.75 -1.67
CA TYR A 9 12.45 -14.53 -1.21
C TYR A 9 12.46 -13.43 -2.26
N ILE A 10 13.57 -13.28 -3.02
CA ILE A 10 13.65 -12.31 -4.12
C ILE A 10 12.62 -12.64 -5.20
N ILE A 11 12.50 -13.91 -5.59
CA ILE A 11 11.52 -14.35 -6.60
C ILE A 11 10.10 -14.06 -6.12
N PHE A 12 9.77 -14.33 -4.85
CA PHE A 12 8.45 -14.03 -4.30
C PHE A 12 8.15 -12.52 -4.29
N ILE A 13 9.14 -11.68 -3.96
CA ILE A 13 8.98 -10.22 -3.98
C ILE A 13 8.76 -9.73 -5.42
N LEU A 14 9.52 -10.24 -6.39
CA LEU A 14 9.35 -9.88 -7.80
C LEU A 14 7.97 -10.30 -8.33
N LEU A 15 7.54 -11.52 -8.02
CA LEU A 15 6.22 -12.02 -8.39
C LEU A 15 5.10 -11.18 -7.77
N GLN A 16 5.21 -10.87 -6.48
CA GLN A 16 4.28 -9.99 -5.77
C GLN A 16 4.21 -8.60 -6.43
N SER A 17 5.37 -8.01 -6.73
CA SER A 17 5.44 -6.68 -7.36
C SER A 17 4.80 -6.68 -8.75
N PHE A 18 5.02 -7.74 -9.53
CA PHE A 18 4.40 -7.91 -10.85
C PHE A 18 2.87 -8.04 -10.75
N LEU A 19 2.39 -8.91 -9.86
CA LEU A 19 0.95 -9.09 -9.64
C LEU A 19 0.28 -7.80 -9.13
N TYR A 20 0.97 -7.07 -8.25
CA TYR A 20 0.47 -5.80 -7.73
C TYR A 20 0.41 -4.73 -8.82
N GLY A 21 1.44 -4.67 -9.69
CA GLY A 21 1.47 -3.76 -10.84
C GLY A 21 0.35 -4.00 -11.85
N LEU A 22 -0.01 -5.26 -12.09
CA LEU A 22 -1.15 -5.62 -12.94
C LEU A 22 -2.51 -5.32 -12.28
N GLY A 23 -2.57 -5.25 -10.95
CA GLY A 23 -3.81 -5.09 -10.20
C GLY A 23 -4.57 -3.82 -10.56
N ASN A 24 -3.90 -2.68 -10.65
CA ASN A 24 -4.54 -1.39 -10.95
C ASN A 24 -5.12 -1.31 -12.36
N PRO A 25 -4.38 -1.67 -13.44
CA PRO A 25 -4.95 -1.71 -14.79
C PRO A 25 -6.15 -2.66 -14.91
N LEU A 26 -6.05 -3.87 -14.35
CA LEU A 26 -7.14 -4.85 -14.38
C LEU A 26 -8.38 -4.34 -13.63
N THR A 27 -8.19 -3.72 -12.47
CA THR A 27 -9.27 -3.10 -11.70
C THR A 27 -9.96 -1.98 -12.50
N LYS A 28 -9.17 -1.16 -13.20
CA LYS A 28 -9.71 -0.10 -14.06
C LYS A 28 -10.56 -0.66 -15.20
N ILE A 29 -10.15 -1.78 -15.80
CA ILE A 29 -10.95 -2.45 -16.83
C ILE A 29 -12.26 -3.01 -16.25
N ALA A 30 -12.21 -3.59 -15.03
CA ALA A 30 -13.39 -4.12 -14.36
C ALA A 30 -14.45 -3.04 -14.04
N PHE A 31 -14.05 -1.79 -13.88
CA PHE A 31 -14.98 -0.68 -13.64
C PHE A 31 -15.91 -0.38 -14.83
N ALA A 32 -15.62 -0.91 -16.01
CA ALA A 32 -16.55 -0.86 -17.12
C ALA A 32 -17.87 -1.64 -16.86
N SER A 33 -17.83 -2.62 -15.94
CA SER A 33 -18.96 -3.52 -15.66
C SER A 33 -19.44 -3.47 -14.21
N ILE A 34 -18.59 -3.03 -13.28
CA ILE A 34 -18.86 -3.09 -11.84
C ILE A 34 -18.39 -1.78 -11.17
N THR A 35 -19.19 -1.27 -10.22
CA THR A 35 -18.75 -0.08 -9.46
C THR A 35 -17.55 -0.35 -8.58
N PRO A 36 -16.71 0.67 -8.29
CA PRO A 36 -15.45 0.51 -7.52
C PRO A 36 -15.65 -0.18 -6.17
N LEU A 37 -16.73 0.16 -5.46
CA LEU A 37 -17.02 -0.41 -4.14
C LEU A 37 -17.43 -1.89 -4.22
N TRP A 38 -18.21 -2.28 -5.23
CA TRP A 38 -18.58 -3.68 -5.44
C TRP A 38 -17.36 -4.52 -5.87
N CYS A 39 -16.50 -3.98 -6.75
CA CYS A 39 -15.25 -4.63 -7.14
C CYS A 39 -14.37 -4.89 -5.91
N LEU A 40 -14.25 -3.89 -5.02
CA LEU A 40 -13.51 -4.01 -3.77
C LEU A 40 -14.14 -5.08 -2.86
N ALA A 41 -15.45 -5.05 -2.66
CA ALA A 41 -16.17 -5.99 -1.81
C ALA A 41 -16.00 -7.44 -2.27
N PHE A 42 -16.14 -7.72 -3.56
CA PHE A 42 -15.93 -9.05 -4.14
C PHE A 42 -14.48 -9.52 -3.99
N ARG A 43 -13.50 -8.65 -4.30
CA ARG A 43 -12.08 -8.98 -4.20
C ARG A 43 -11.68 -9.34 -2.77
N PHE A 44 -12.06 -8.51 -1.79
CA PHE A 44 -11.73 -8.77 -0.40
C PHE A 44 -12.60 -9.85 0.23
N GLY A 45 -13.87 -9.94 -0.15
CA GLY A 45 -14.75 -11.01 0.31
C GLY A 45 -14.24 -12.39 -0.11
N LEU A 46 -13.84 -12.54 -1.37
CA LEU A 46 -13.24 -13.77 -1.86
C LEU A 46 -11.90 -14.08 -1.18
N ALA A 47 -11.01 -13.07 -1.08
CA ALA A 47 -9.72 -13.24 -0.42
C ALA A 47 -9.88 -13.62 1.06
N PHE A 48 -10.79 -12.96 1.78
CA PHE A 48 -11.10 -13.26 3.18
C PHE A 48 -11.66 -14.67 3.34
N SER A 49 -12.59 -15.08 2.47
CA SER A 49 -13.19 -16.42 2.53
C SER A 49 -12.15 -17.52 2.31
N LEU A 50 -11.28 -17.35 1.30
CA LEU A 50 -10.19 -18.29 1.05
C LEU A 50 -9.21 -18.33 2.23
N PHE A 51 -8.80 -17.17 2.72
CA PHE A 51 -7.89 -17.08 3.85
C PHE A 51 -8.48 -17.69 5.13
N ALA A 52 -9.77 -17.43 5.40
CA ALA A 52 -10.46 -18.00 6.54
C ALA A 52 -10.53 -19.52 6.47
N ILE A 53 -10.80 -20.10 5.29
CA ILE A 53 -10.86 -21.56 5.11
C ILE A 53 -9.49 -22.20 5.41
N PHE A 54 -8.41 -21.66 4.86
CA PHE A 54 -7.09 -22.28 4.98
C PHE A 54 -6.37 -21.96 6.30
N PHE A 55 -6.63 -20.82 6.91
CA PHE A 55 -5.85 -20.32 8.05
C PHE A 55 -6.66 -20.01 9.32
N ALA A 56 -7.94 -20.42 9.39
CA ALA A 56 -8.83 -20.12 10.53
C ALA A 56 -8.23 -20.48 11.89
N THR A 57 -7.62 -21.64 12.01
CA THR A 57 -7.03 -22.12 13.28
C THR A 57 -5.81 -21.31 13.70
N ARG A 58 -4.95 -20.92 12.75
CA ARG A 58 -3.78 -20.08 13.02
C ARG A 58 -4.20 -18.65 13.36
N LEU A 59 -5.17 -18.13 12.61
CA LEU A 59 -5.70 -16.78 12.82
C LEU A 59 -6.31 -16.62 14.22
N ARG A 60 -7.12 -17.58 14.65
CA ARG A 60 -7.72 -17.57 16.01
C ARG A 60 -6.65 -17.56 17.10
N LYS A 61 -5.60 -18.35 16.97
CA LYS A 61 -4.50 -18.38 17.95
C LYS A 61 -3.75 -17.05 18.00
N GLN A 62 -3.46 -16.46 16.85
CA GLN A 62 -2.75 -15.17 16.79
C GLN A 62 -3.60 -14.01 17.32
N LEU A 63 -4.90 -13.97 17.01
CA LEU A 63 -5.81 -12.94 17.52
C LEU A 63 -6.03 -13.01 19.05
N GLN A 64 -5.82 -14.17 19.66
CA GLN A 64 -5.88 -14.30 21.13
C GLN A 64 -4.64 -13.74 21.83
N VAL A 65 -3.49 -13.74 21.14
CA VAL A 65 -2.22 -13.26 21.70
C VAL A 65 -1.99 -11.77 21.43
N LEU A 66 -2.43 -11.28 20.26
CA LEU A 66 -2.22 -9.89 19.83
C LEU A 66 -3.34 -8.99 20.35
N SER A 67 -2.97 -7.89 21.00
CA SER A 67 -3.94 -6.85 21.39
C SER A 67 -4.47 -6.12 20.14
N ALA A 68 -5.79 -5.84 20.10
CA ALA A 68 -6.43 -5.11 19.02
C ALA A 68 -5.76 -3.77 18.71
N SER A 69 -5.26 -3.07 19.72
CA SER A 69 -4.55 -1.80 19.58
C SER A 69 -3.26 -1.90 18.77
N GLN A 70 -2.68 -3.08 18.64
CA GLN A 70 -1.43 -3.28 17.90
C GLN A 70 -1.65 -3.40 16.39
N TYR A 71 -2.68 -4.14 15.94
CA TYR A 71 -2.91 -4.36 14.51
C TYR A 71 -4.00 -3.47 13.90
N LEU A 72 -4.92 -2.93 14.71
CA LEU A 72 -6.04 -2.12 14.23
C LEU A 72 -5.60 -0.86 13.47
N PRO A 73 -4.60 -0.06 13.92
CA PRO A 73 -4.18 1.11 13.18
C PRO A 73 -3.64 0.79 11.79
N ALA A 74 -2.83 -0.27 11.67
CA ALA A 74 -2.30 -0.72 10.37
C ALA A 74 -3.44 -1.21 9.46
N GLY A 75 -4.40 -1.97 10.01
CA GLY A 75 -5.57 -2.46 9.29
C GLY A 75 -6.48 -1.34 8.79
N LEU A 76 -6.75 -0.33 9.62
CA LEU A 76 -7.56 0.83 9.23
C LEU A 76 -6.86 1.65 8.14
N CYS A 77 -5.56 1.89 8.27
CA CYS A 77 -4.79 2.57 7.23
C CYS A 77 -4.81 1.78 5.90
N MET A 78 -4.69 0.45 5.96
CA MET A 78 -4.75 -0.39 4.76
C MET A 78 -6.16 -0.38 4.14
N ALA A 79 -7.22 -0.47 4.94
CA ALA A 79 -8.59 -0.36 4.45
C ALA A 79 -8.84 0.99 3.76
N SER A 80 -8.44 2.09 4.41
CA SER A 80 -8.49 3.43 3.83
C SER A 80 -7.72 3.51 2.51
N ALA A 81 -6.51 2.93 2.44
CA ALA A 81 -5.70 2.91 1.23
C ALA A 81 -6.41 2.21 0.06
N TYR A 82 -7.04 1.07 0.30
CA TYR A 82 -7.76 0.34 -0.75
C TYR A 82 -9.02 1.04 -1.20
N ILE A 83 -9.79 1.62 -0.28
CA ILE A 83 -11.00 2.38 -0.61
C ILE A 83 -10.62 3.60 -1.46
N SER A 84 -9.69 4.41 -0.99
CA SER A 84 -9.25 5.61 -1.69
C SER A 84 -8.56 5.30 -3.03
N CYS A 85 -7.81 4.18 -3.13
CA CYS A 85 -7.22 3.74 -4.39
C CYS A 85 -8.29 3.41 -5.44
N ASN A 86 -9.35 2.71 -5.07
CA ASN A 86 -10.43 2.39 -6.01
C ASN A 86 -11.20 3.64 -6.45
N LEU A 87 -11.47 4.58 -5.53
CA LEU A 87 -12.06 5.88 -5.88
C LEU A 87 -11.15 6.72 -6.77
N ALA A 88 -9.84 6.68 -6.52
CA ALA A 88 -8.85 7.31 -7.38
C ALA A 88 -8.87 6.73 -8.80
N LEU A 89 -8.89 5.40 -8.93
CA LEU A 89 -8.95 4.72 -10.23
C LEU A 89 -10.24 5.02 -11.01
N GLU A 90 -11.34 5.34 -10.34
CA GLU A 90 -12.56 5.81 -10.99
C GLU A 90 -12.36 7.20 -11.59
N GLY A 91 -11.75 8.12 -10.84
CA GLY A 91 -11.63 9.53 -11.19
C GLY A 91 -10.41 9.91 -12.04
N THR A 92 -9.36 9.07 -12.11
CA THR A 92 -8.14 9.37 -12.87
C THR A 92 -7.56 8.14 -13.58
N THR A 93 -6.44 8.27 -14.26
CA THR A 93 -5.80 7.15 -14.98
C THR A 93 -5.06 6.23 -14.01
N ALA A 94 -4.97 4.94 -14.35
CA ALA A 94 -4.20 3.98 -13.56
C ALA A 94 -2.73 4.37 -13.42
N THR A 95 -2.18 5.04 -14.44
CA THR A 95 -0.81 5.58 -14.44
C THR A 95 -0.66 6.68 -13.39
N ASN A 96 -1.56 7.67 -13.38
CA ASN A 96 -1.54 8.76 -12.38
C ASN A 96 -1.66 8.19 -10.96
N VAL A 97 -2.61 7.27 -10.74
CA VAL A 97 -2.76 6.61 -9.44
C VAL A 97 -1.46 5.93 -9.01
N GLY A 98 -0.82 5.15 -9.88
CA GLY A 98 0.43 4.46 -9.57
C GLY A 98 1.56 5.42 -9.18
N PHE A 99 1.67 6.53 -9.90
CA PHE A 99 2.71 7.54 -9.61
C PHE A 99 2.43 8.33 -8.32
N ILE A 100 1.20 8.78 -8.13
CA ILE A 100 0.84 9.50 -6.90
C ILE A 100 0.98 8.59 -5.68
N MET A 101 0.61 7.31 -5.80
CA MET A 101 0.84 6.31 -4.74
C MET A 101 2.31 6.14 -4.41
N SER A 102 3.23 6.31 -5.35
CA SER A 102 4.67 6.23 -5.10
C SER A 102 5.17 7.29 -4.12
N LEU A 103 4.42 8.38 -3.90
CA LEU A 103 4.70 9.36 -2.84
C LEU A 103 4.68 8.76 -1.43
N SER A 104 4.11 7.56 -1.26
CA SER A 104 4.23 6.81 0.00
C SER A 104 5.68 6.61 0.43
N VAL A 105 6.64 6.56 -0.51
CA VAL A 105 8.09 6.52 -0.26
C VAL A 105 8.58 7.77 0.48
N ILE A 106 7.90 8.91 0.29
CA ILE A 106 8.19 10.17 0.98
C ILE A 106 7.45 10.23 2.32
N PHE A 107 6.17 9.86 2.32
CA PHE A 107 5.35 9.91 3.52
C PHE A 107 5.76 8.89 4.58
N ALA A 108 6.22 7.69 4.20
CA ALA A 108 6.60 6.66 5.15
C ALA A 108 7.76 7.07 6.07
N PRO A 109 8.90 7.61 5.60
CA PRO A 109 9.95 8.13 6.48
C PRO A 109 9.47 9.28 7.36
N LEU A 110 8.64 10.19 6.84
CA LEU A 110 8.10 11.32 7.62
C LEU A 110 7.21 10.83 8.76
N LEU A 111 6.29 9.92 8.48
CA LEU A 111 5.46 9.28 9.50
C LEU A 111 6.28 8.45 10.49
N SER A 112 7.37 7.82 10.04
CA SER A 112 8.28 7.05 10.88
C SER A 112 8.96 7.91 11.95
N ILE A 113 9.27 9.18 11.65
CA ILE A 113 9.80 10.12 12.65
C ILE A 113 8.82 10.29 13.79
N ILE A 114 7.53 10.48 13.47
CA ILE A 114 6.47 10.77 14.45
C ILE A 114 6.08 9.51 15.24
N VAL A 115 5.84 8.41 14.54
CA VAL A 115 5.26 7.18 15.11
C VAL A 115 6.30 6.28 15.77
N LEU A 116 7.48 6.15 15.13
CA LEU A 116 8.59 5.29 15.58
C LEU A 116 9.70 6.06 16.28
N GLN A 117 9.62 7.40 16.31
CA GLN A 117 10.61 8.31 16.90
C GLN A 117 12.04 8.04 16.39
N ARG A 118 12.16 7.71 15.09
CA ARG A 118 13.45 7.45 14.45
C ARG A 118 13.99 8.72 13.80
N PRO A 119 15.32 8.97 13.90
CA PRO A 119 15.92 10.11 13.19
C PRO A 119 15.79 9.91 11.68
N TYR A 120 15.49 11.01 10.98
CA TYR A 120 15.44 11.01 9.52
C TYR A 120 16.84 10.79 8.95
N LYS A 121 16.97 9.81 8.06
CA LYS A 121 18.24 9.55 7.38
C LYS A 121 18.31 10.36 6.09
N LEU A 122 19.22 11.30 6.02
CA LEU A 122 19.47 12.15 4.83
C LEU A 122 19.75 11.33 3.55
N SER A 123 20.19 10.07 3.69
CA SER A 123 20.39 9.15 2.55
C SER A 123 19.10 8.85 1.76
N HIS A 124 17.91 9.14 2.29
CA HIS A 124 16.64 8.96 1.57
C HIS A 124 16.31 10.15 0.67
N LEU A 125 16.91 11.33 0.89
CA LEU A 125 16.64 12.55 0.12
C LEU A 125 16.83 12.38 -1.40
N PRO A 126 17.94 11.81 -1.91
CA PRO A 126 18.13 11.71 -3.37
C PRO A 126 17.04 10.85 -4.03
N ILE A 127 16.61 9.77 -3.37
CA ILE A 127 15.56 8.88 -3.87
C ILE A 127 14.21 9.62 -3.88
N GLN A 128 13.91 10.37 -2.83
CA GLN A 128 12.68 11.16 -2.72
C GLN A 128 12.62 12.27 -3.77
N LEU A 129 13.72 12.98 -4.02
CA LEU A 129 13.81 13.99 -5.07
C LEU A 129 13.61 13.35 -6.46
N LEU A 130 14.18 12.16 -6.70
CA LEU A 130 13.98 11.45 -7.95
C LEU A 130 12.50 11.06 -8.17
N VAL A 131 11.80 10.63 -7.13
CA VAL A 131 10.36 10.31 -7.18
C VAL A 131 9.54 11.57 -7.46
N ILE A 132 9.82 12.70 -6.80
CA ILE A 132 9.14 13.99 -7.05
C ILE A 132 9.37 14.44 -8.49
N PHE A 133 10.61 14.34 -8.97
CA PHE A 133 10.96 14.73 -10.34
C PHE A 133 10.24 13.85 -11.38
N GLY A 134 10.21 12.53 -11.15
CA GLY A 134 9.47 11.60 -12.01
C GLY A 134 7.97 11.90 -12.04
N MET A 135 7.38 12.23 -10.88
CA MET A 135 5.99 12.64 -10.79
C MET A 135 5.72 13.97 -11.53
N TYR A 136 6.63 14.94 -11.38
CA TYR A 136 6.54 16.22 -12.11
C TYR A 136 6.55 16.00 -13.63
N LEU A 137 7.46 15.17 -14.14
CA LEU A 137 7.54 14.85 -15.58
C LEU A 137 6.25 14.20 -16.09
N LEU A 138 5.65 13.31 -15.29
CA LEU A 138 4.41 12.64 -15.66
C LEU A 138 3.22 13.59 -15.69
N CYS A 139 3.08 14.43 -14.66
CA CYS A 139 1.97 15.37 -14.55
C CYS A 139 2.12 16.58 -15.50
N SER A 140 3.34 16.85 -15.98
CA SER A 140 3.66 17.95 -16.89
C SER A 140 3.38 17.63 -18.38
N ASN A 141 2.68 16.57 -18.67
CA ASN A 141 2.41 16.11 -20.04
C ASN A 141 1.58 17.16 -20.81
N GLY A 142 2.28 18.07 -21.52
CA GLY A 142 1.68 19.08 -22.39
C GLY A 142 1.33 20.46 -21.77
N GLY A 143 1.85 20.79 -20.60
CA GLY A 143 1.85 22.19 -20.10
C GLY A 143 0.64 22.62 -19.28
N THR A 144 -0.36 21.78 -19.07
CA THR A 144 -1.46 22.08 -18.13
C THR A 144 -1.49 21.05 -17.00
N PHE A 145 -1.12 21.50 -15.81
CA PHE A 145 -1.26 20.71 -14.59
C PHE A 145 -2.75 20.69 -14.19
N SER A 146 -3.47 19.65 -14.59
CA SER A 146 -4.86 19.47 -14.20
C SER A 146 -4.93 18.47 -13.05
N PHE A 147 -5.05 18.97 -11.82
CA PHE A 147 -5.27 18.18 -10.64
C PHE A 147 -6.77 17.93 -10.50
N ASN A 148 -7.17 16.67 -10.49
CA ASN A 148 -8.58 16.28 -10.40
C ASN A 148 -8.93 15.60 -9.07
N GLN A 149 -10.21 15.33 -8.84
CA GLN A 149 -10.68 14.68 -7.62
C GLN A 149 -10.10 13.26 -7.44
N GLY A 150 -9.85 12.54 -8.54
CA GLY A 150 -9.21 11.23 -8.50
C GLY A 150 -7.77 11.29 -7.98
N ASP A 151 -7.04 12.36 -8.32
CA ASP A 151 -5.66 12.57 -7.84
C ASP A 151 -5.61 12.87 -6.34
N LEU A 152 -6.65 13.54 -5.78
CA LEU A 152 -6.80 13.72 -4.33
C LEU A 152 -6.99 12.37 -3.62
N TRP A 153 -7.82 11.49 -4.17
CA TRP A 153 -7.99 10.14 -3.64
C TRP A 153 -6.69 9.33 -3.74
N ALA A 154 -5.92 9.48 -4.81
CA ALA A 154 -4.63 8.84 -4.96
C ALA A 154 -3.61 9.34 -3.92
N LEU A 155 -3.63 10.64 -3.60
CA LEU A 155 -2.79 11.21 -2.53
C LEU A 155 -3.16 10.66 -1.16
N LEU A 156 -4.46 10.57 -0.85
CA LEU A 156 -4.93 9.93 0.38
C LEU A 156 -4.49 8.46 0.45
N THR A 157 -4.51 7.76 -0.69
CA THR A 157 -3.97 6.40 -0.79
C THR A 157 -2.50 6.36 -0.41
N ALA A 158 -1.67 7.26 -0.93
CA ALA A 158 -0.24 7.32 -0.63
C ALA A 158 0.05 7.52 0.86
N VAL A 159 -0.68 8.44 1.52
CA VAL A 159 -0.57 8.67 2.97
C VAL A 159 -1.03 7.45 3.76
N SER A 160 -2.13 6.84 3.36
CA SER A 160 -2.70 5.66 4.03
C SER A 160 -1.79 4.44 3.90
N VAL A 161 -1.17 4.21 2.73
CA VAL A 161 -0.17 3.15 2.53
C VAL A 161 1.05 3.39 3.42
N ALA A 162 1.55 4.64 3.47
CA ALA A 162 2.66 4.99 4.36
C ALA A 162 2.31 4.73 5.83
N GLY A 163 1.11 5.09 6.25
CA GLY A 163 0.60 4.77 7.59
C GLY A 163 0.55 3.27 7.87
N ALA A 164 0.00 2.49 6.93
CA ALA A 164 -0.07 1.03 7.06
C ALA A 164 1.32 0.39 7.22
N LEU A 165 2.33 0.87 6.46
CA LEU A 165 3.71 0.39 6.56
C LEU A 165 4.32 0.71 7.94
N VAL A 166 4.17 1.95 8.41
CA VAL A 166 4.77 2.41 9.67
C VAL A 166 4.10 1.76 10.89
N PHE A 167 2.77 1.70 10.92
CA PHE A 167 2.05 1.01 11.99
C PHE A 167 2.23 -0.50 11.94
N GLY A 168 2.34 -1.08 10.72
CA GLY A 168 2.68 -2.50 10.53
C GLY A 168 4.05 -2.84 11.11
N GLU A 169 5.07 -2.03 10.86
CA GLU A 169 6.41 -2.21 11.45
C GLU A 169 6.38 -2.10 12.98
N LYS A 170 5.61 -1.14 13.52
CA LYS A 170 5.41 -1.00 14.97
C LYS A 170 4.77 -2.25 15.58
N SER A 171 3.77 -2.81 14.91
CA SER A 171 3.08 -4.03 15.36
C SER A 171 3.99 -5.24 15.36
N LEU A 172 4.78 -5.43 14.30
CA LEU A 172 5.74 -6.54 14.20
C LEU A 172 6.78 -6.49 15.32
N LYS A 173 7.34 -5.32 15.60
CA LYS A 173 8.29 -5.16 16.72
C LYS A 173 7.70 -5.47 18.08
N ALA A 174 6.44 -5.11 18.29
CA ALA A 174 5.75 -5.46 19.53
C ALA A 174 5.53 -6.98 19.67
N THR A 175 5.36 -7.68 18.54
CA THR A 175 5.18 -9.14 18.52
C THR A 175 6.49 -9.87 18.76
N ASP A 176 7.59 -9.44 18.13
CA ASP A 176 8.92 -10.03 18.33
C ASP A 176 9.45 -9.83 19.76
N ALA A 177 8.96 -8.81 20.48
CA ALA A 177 9.32 -8.57 21.86
C ALA A 177 8.56 -9.47 22.86
N ILE A 178 7.53 -10.18 22.40
CA ILE A 178 6.67 -11.06 23.23
C ILE A 178 7.03 -12.54 23.02
N THR A 179 7.73 -12.88 21.91
CA THR A 179 8.26 -14.22 21.63
C THR A 179 9.69 -14.38 22.11
#